data_67ebf5b249de3d78505677e7426bb678
#
_entry.id   67ebf5b249de3d78505677e7426bb678
#
_cell.length_a   1.000
_cell.length_b   1.000
_cell.length_c   1.000
_cell.angle_alpha   90.00
_cell.angle_beta   90.00
_cell.angle_gamma   90.00
#
_symmetry.space_group_name_H-M   'P 1'
#
loop_
_entity.id
_entity.type
_entity.pdbx_description
1 polymer ?
#
loop_
_entity_poly.entity_id
_entity_poly.type
_entity_poly.pdbx_seq_one_letter_code
_entity_poly.pdbx_strand_id
1 'polypeptide(L)'
;MINPLSHIHPGAKIGANCTIEPFVYIEDNVVIGDNCHIMAHASILSGTRMGNNNKVHHGAVVGGIPQDLKFVGEDTTLEIGDNNTIRENATLNRGTASKGKTVVGNNNLFMENSHIGHDSVIGNNCIIGNSSKIAGEVVIDDFAILSACVLVHQFCNVGKHVMVQGGCKATMDIPPYVIAGREPMHYCGENTVGLRRRGFTNEAIKNIHETYRLLYDGRVTAGPARIREAMPDTPEIQEILDFVENKSQRGLIGK
;
A
#
# COMPACT_ATOMS: atom_id res chain seq x y z
N MET A 1 4.54 -17.05 23.03
CA MET A 1 5.54 -18.15 23.22
C MET A 1 6.72 -17.90 22.29
N ILE A 2 7.94 -17.90 22.80
CA ILE A 2 9.16 -17.71 21.98
C ILE A 2 9.88 -19.06 21.90
N ASN A 3 10.13 -19.52 20.66
CA ASN A 3 10.82 -20.80 20.44
C ASN A 3 12.33 -20.63 20.67
N PRO A 4 13.02 -21.55 21.40
CA PRO A 4 14.44 -21.42 21.70
C PRO A 4 15.37 -21.55 20.49
N LEU A 5 14.87 -22.01 19.35
CA LEU A 5 15.63 -22.05 18.08
C LEU A 5 15.51 -20.75 17.26
N SER A 6 14.78 -19.74 17.75
CA SER A 6 14.77 -18.40 17.14
C SER A 6 16.01 -17.61 17.57
N HIS A 7 16.52 -16.76 16.66
CA HIS A 7 17.59 -15.80 17.01
C HIS A 7 16.97 -14.41 17.21
N ILE A 8 17.02 -13.92 18.43
CA ILE A 8 16.48 -12.60 18.80
C ILE A 8 17.60 -11.79 19.45
N HIS A 9 17.92 -10.64 18.84
CA HIS A 9 18.93 -9.75 19.41
C HIS A 9 18.45 -9.19 20.76
N PRO A 10 19.33 -9.09 21.80
CA PRO A 10 18.94 -8.60 23.12
C PRO A 10 18.37 -7.18 23.14
N GLY A 11 18.68 -6.34 22.16
CA GLY A 11 18.13 -4.98 22.01
C GLY A 11 16.75 -4.92 21.35
N ALA A 12 16.21 -6.02 20.85
CA ALA A 12 14.86 -6.08 20.31
C ALA A 12 13.82 -6.01 21.44
N LYS A 13 12.74 -5.27 21.20
CA LYS A 13 11.60 -5.15 22.13
C LYS A 13 10.41 -5.89 21.56
N ILE A 14 9.94 -6.92 22.27
CA ILE A 14 8.80 -7.75 21.85
C ILE A 14 7.70 -7.62 22.89
N GLY A 15 6.50 -7.28 22.42
CA GLY A 15 5.31 -7.11 23.24
C GLY A 15 4.79 -8.44 23.84
N ALA A 16 3.71 -8.32 24.58
CA ALA A 16 3.09 -9.44 25.29
C ALA A 16 2.41 -10.43 24.33
N ASN A 17 2.30 -11.69 24.74
CA ASN A 17 1.56 -12.74 24.04
C ASN A 17 2.00 -13.02 22.60
N CYS A 18 3.19 -12.61 22.21
CA CYS A 18 3.73 -12.91 20.89
C CYS A 18 4.08 -14.39 20.75
N THR A 19 3.86 -14.95 19.55
CA THR A 19 4.33 -16.27 19.16
C THR A 19 5.46 -16.09 18.15
N ILE A 20 6.67 -16.55 18.51
CA ILE A 20 7.85 -16.53 17.64
C ILE A 20 8.24 -17.98 17.38
N GLU A 21 8.15 -18.42 16.14
CA GLU A 21 8.40 -19.78 15.70
C GLU A 21 9.91 -20.08 15.53
N PRO A 22 10.32 -21.35 15.34
CA PRO A 22 11.73 -21.70 15.13
C PRO A 22 12.35 -20.98 13.93
N PHE A 23 13.67 -20.71 14.01
CA PHE A 23 14.47 -20.12 12.95
C PHE A 23 14.04 -18.72 12.49
N VAL A 24 13.21 -18.02 13.28
CA VAL A 24 12.96 -16.59 13.11
C VAL A 24 14.23 -15.83 13.48
N TYR A 25 14.55 -14.80 12.67
CA TYR A 25 15.66 -13.90 12.91
C TYR A 25 15.16 -12.48 13.19
N ILE A 26 15.50 -11.93 14.37
CA ILE A 26 15.12 -10.56 14.77
C ILE A 26 16.38 -9.80 15.16
N GLU A 27 16.64 -8.70 14.43
CA GLU A 27 17.80 -7.83 14.65
C GLU A 27 17.63 -6.89 15.85
N ASP A 28 18.71 -6.18 16.14
CA ASP A 28 18.70 -5.05 17.05
C ASP A 28 17.79 -3.91 16.56
N ASN A 29 17.42 -2.99 17.47
CA ASN A 29 16.59 -1.82 17.12
C ASN A 29 15.25 -2.18 16.46
N VAL A 30 14.67 -3.35 16.83
CA VAL A 30 13.33 -3.80 16.41
C VAL A 30 12.35 -3.60 17.55
N VAL A 31 11.14 -3.10 17.23
CA VAL A 31 10.01 -3.04 18.17
C VAL A 31 8.82 -3.77 17.57
N ILE A 32 8.27 -4.75 18.29
CA ILE A 32 7.09 -5.53 17.91
C ILE A 32 6.06 -5.36 19.03
N GLY A 33 4.83 -4.99 18.67
CA GLY A 33 3.70 -4.87 19.59
C GLY A 33 3.17 -6.20 20.09
N ASP A 34 2.01 -6.18 20.72
CA ASP A 34 1.40 -7.32 21.38
C ASP A 34 0.71 -8.28 20.40
N ASN A 35 0.56 -9.55 20.82
CA ASN A 35 -0.21 -10.59 20.12
C ASN A 35 0.25 -10.87 18.69
N CYS A 36 1.48 -10.58 18.34
CA CYS A 36 2.02 -10.83 17.00
C CYS A 36 2.41 -12.31 16.85
N HIS A 37 2.27 -12.83 15.61
CA HIS A 37 2.71 -14.17 15.25
C HIS A 37 3.76 -14.08 14.14
N ILE A 38 5.00 -14.42 14.46
CA ILE A 38 6.13 -14.44 13.53
C ILE A 38 6.47 -15.90 13.24
N MET A 39 6.22 -16.32 12.02
CA MET A 39 6.35 -17.72 11.60
C MET A 39 7.78 -18.06 11.19
N ALA A 40 8.07 -19.35 11.15
CA ALA A 40 9.42 -19.87 10.93
C ALA A 40 10.12 -19.28 9.69
N HIS A 41 11.42 -19.02 9.80
CA HIS A 41 12.28 -18.44 8.77
C HIS A 41 11.94 -17.00 8.35
N ALA A 42 11.02 -16.31 9.02
CA ALA A 42 10.84 -14.88 8.82
C ALA A 42 12.01 -14.07 9.41
N SER A 43 12.32 -12.95 8.79
CA SER A 43 13.36 -12.03 9.27
C SER A 43 12.77 -10.65 9.54
N ILE A 44 12.97 -10.13 10.76
CA ILE A 44 12.56 -8.78 11.16
C ILE A 44 13.85 -7.98 11.40
N LEU A 45 14.10 -7.02 10.53
CA LEU A 45 15.37 -6.32 10.46
C LEU A 45 15.33 -4.97 11.17
N SER A 46 16.52 -4.44 11.45
CA SER A 46 16.74 -3.20 12.19
C SER A 46 15.95 -2.01 11.63
N GLY A 47 15.42 -1.17 12.51
CA GLY A 47 14.57 -0.04 12.14
C GLY A 47 13.07 -0.39 12.02
N THR A 48 12.67 -1.65 12.19
CA THR A 48 11.25 -2.04 12.16
C THR A 48 10.52 -1.62 13.44
N ARG A 49 9.35 -0.98 13.26
CA ARG A 49 8.39 -0.61 14.30
C ARG A 49 7.04 -1.20 13.92
N MET A 50 6.66 -2.30 14.52
CA MET A 50 5.45 -3.05 14.20
C MET A 50 4.45 -2.93 15.36
N GLY A 51 3.20 -2.61 15.05
CA GLY A 51 2.09 -2.58 16.00
C GLY A 51 1.62 -3.98 16.41
N ASN A 52 0.37 -4.07 16.84
CA ASN A 52 -0.22 -5.25 17.47
C ASN A 52 -0.90 -6.20 16.46
N ASN A 53 -1.09 -7.45 16.86
CA ASN A 53 -1.87 -8.46 16.14
C ASN A 53 -1.40 -8.73 14.69
N ASN A 54 -0.16 -8.42 14.37
CA ASN A 54 0.41 -8.67 13.05
C ASN A 54 0.81 -10.13 12.88
N LYS A 55 0.64 -10.66 11.65
CA LYS A 55 1.08 -11.99 11.27
C LYS A 55 2.13 -11.89 10.18
N VAL A 56 3.31 -12.43 10.43
CA VAL A 56 4.42 -12.49 9.46
C VAL A 56 4.69 -13.95 9.13
N HIS A 57 4.44 -14.31 7.89
CA HIS A 57 4.53 -15.68 7.41
C HIS A 57 5.97 -16.08 7.05
N HIS A 58 6.13 -17.37 6.73
CA HIS A 58 7.42 -18.02 6.47
C HIS A 58 8.24 -17.28 5.38
N GLY A 59 9.51 -17.05 5.66
CA GLY A 59 10.44 -16.44 4.70
C GLY A 59 10.20 -14.96 4.38
N ALA A 60 9.21 -14.31 5.00
CA ALA A 60 9.01 -12.88 4.80
C ALA A 60 10.17 -12.07 5.41
N VAL A 61 10.55 -10.97 4.75
CA VAL A 61 11.61 -10.06 5.20
C VAL A 61 11.01 -8.68 5.45
N VAL A 62 10.99 -8.26 6.71
CA VAL A 62 10.38 -7.02 7.17
C VAL A 62 11.47 -6.08 7.67
N GLY A 63 11.53 -4.86 7.14
CA GLY A 63 12.57 -3.87 7.46
C GLY A 63 13.84 -4.02 6.61
N GLY A 64 13.75 -4.68 5.45
CA GLY A 64 14.89 -4.86 4.55
C GLY A 64 15.56 -3.53 4.18
N ILE A 65 16.87 -3.57 3.95
CA ILE A 65 17.65 -2.42 3.49
C ILE A 65 17.08 -1.92 2.15
N PRO A 66 16.91 -0.60 1.96
CA PRO A 66 16.47 -0.03 0.69
C PRO A 66 17.29 -0.49 -0.50
N GLN A 67 16.61 -0.85 -1.59
CA GLN A 67 17.28 -1.19 -2.86
C GLN A 67 17.49 0.09 -3.69
N ASP A 68 18.05 1.11 -3.07
CA ASP A 68 18.42 2.38 -3.70
C ASP A 68 19.95 2.55 -3.64
N LEU A 69 20.57 2.79 -4.81
CA LEU A 69 22.02 3.00 -4.92
C LEU A 69 22.51 4.24 -4.13
N LYS A 70 21.63 5.14 -3.75
CA LYS A 70 21.96 6.32 -2.93
C LYS A 70 21.94 6.02 -1.44
N PHE A 71 21.40 4.87 -1.01
CA PHE A 71 21.36 4.51 0.39
C PHE A 71 22.78 4.20 0.88
N VAL A 72 23.24 4.91 1.91
CA VAL A 72 24.58 4.78 2.48
C VAL A 72 24.58 4.29 3.94
N GLY A 73 23.45 3.76 4.41
CA GLY A 73 23.33 3.20 5.75
C GLY A 73 22.67 4.14 6.76
N GLU A 74 21.85 5.07 6.32
CA GLU A 74 21.12 6.03 7.16
C GLU A 74 20.21 5.33 8.16
N ASP A 75 20.04 5.93 9.33
CA ASP A 75 19.10 5.45 10.35
C ASP A 75 17.67 5.80 9.93
N THR A 76 16.99 4.82 9.35
CA THR A 76 15.65 4.95 8.80
C THR A 76 14.75 3.82 9.32
N THR A 77 13.43 4.00 9.19
CA THR A 77 12.46 3.05 9.76
C THR A 77 11.50 2.46 8.74
N LEU A 78 10.93 1.32 9.12
CA LEU A 78 9.68 0.79 8.59
C LEU A 78 8.66 0.80 9.73
N GLU A 79 7.61 1.60 9.58
CA GLU A 79 6.53 1.72 10.55
C GLU A 79 5.30 0.93 10.06
N ILE A 80 4.83 -0.04 10.84
CA ILE A 80 3.71 -0.92 10.50
C ILE A 80 2.66 -0.79 11.60
N GLY A 81 1.42 -0.51 11.25
CA GLY A 81 0.29 -0.48 12.16
C GLY A 81 -0.15 -1.87 12.62
N ASP A 82 -1.41 -2.00 12.96
CA ASP A 82 -2.01 -3.17 13.57
C ASP A 82 -2.70 -4.10 12.57
N ASN A 83 -2.87 -5.39 12.94
CA ASN A 83 -3.70 -6.37 12.23
C ASN A 83 -3.28 -6.65 10.78
N ASN A 84 -2.03 -6.43 10.40
CA ASN A 84 -1.57 -6.74 9.06
C ASN A 84 -1.18 -8.22 8.93
N THR A 85 -1.38 -8.76 7.74
CA THR A 85 -0.92 -10.10 7.36
C THR A 85 0.11 -9.98 6.25
N ILE A 86 1.35 -10.36 6.53
CA ILE A 86 2.48 -10.35 5.59
C ILE A 86 2.77 -11.80 5.25
N ARG A 87 2.38 -12.20 4.02
CA ARG A 87 2.43 -13.58 3.56
C ARG A 87 3.86 -14.01 3.16
N GLU A 88 3.95 -15.25 2.75
CA GLU A 88 5.20 -15.96 2.48
C GLU A 88 6.11 -15.19 1.51
N ASN A 89 7.38 -15.04 1.88
CA ASN A 89 8.43 -14.37 1.09
C ASN A 89 8.09 -12.93 0.65
N ALA A 90 7.09 -12.30 1.25
CA ALA A 90 6.86 -10.88 1.04
C ALA A 90 8.02 -10.05 1.63
N THR A 91 8.38 -8.94 0.99
CA THR A 91 9.48 -8.09 1.41
C THR A 91 9.02 -6.65 1.57
N LEU A 92 9.28 -6.03 2.72
CA LEU A 92 8.98 -4.64 3.00
C LEU A 92 10.27 -3.94 3.40
N ASN A 93 10.68 -2.93 2.62
CA ASN A 93 11.91 -2.20 2.87
C ASN A 93 11.66 -0.99 3.77
N ARG A 94 12.63 -0.64 4.61
CA ARG A 94 12.62 0.62 5.36
C ARG A 94 12.88 1.82 4.44
N GLY A 95 12.73 3.03 4.95
CA GLY A 95 12.94 4.26 4.20
C GLY A 95 14.39 4.56 3.85
N THR A 96 14.60 5.61 3.05
CA THR A 96 15.89 6.24 2.77
C THR A 96 15.95 7.63 3.42
N ALA A 97 17.03 8.37 3.22
CA ALA A 97 17.13 9.77 3.64
C ALA A 97 16.06 10.69 3.01
N SER A 98 15.39 10.25 1.91
CA SER A 98 14.34 11.03 1.23
C SER A 98 13.16 11.33 2.15
N LYS A 99 12.62 10.31 2.84
CA LYS A 99 11.49 10.45 3.77
C LYS A 99 11.78 9.90 5.17
N GLY A 100 12.92 9.26 5.37
CA GLY A 100 13.32 8.66 6.65
C GLY A 100 12.57 7.39 7.02
N LYS A 101 11.44 7.09 6.34
CA LYS A 101 10.61 5.94 6.68
C LYS A 101 9.73 5.44 5.54
N THR A 102 9.42 4.15 5.59
CA THR A 102 8.30 3.51 4.89
C THR A 102 7.17 3.33 5.89
N VAL A 103 5.92 3.58 5.50
CA VAL A 103 4.76 3.51 6.38
C VAL A 103 3.73 2.54 5.84
N VAL A 104 3.22 1.67 6.71
CA VAL A 104 2.14 0.72 6.46
C VAL A 104 1.06 0.93 7.52
N GLY A 105 -0.16 1.22 7.10
CA GLY A 105 -1.31 1.36 7.99
C GLY A 105 -1.79 0.03 8.58
N ASN A 106 -3.09 -0.10 8.76
CA ASN A 106 -3.71 -1.21 9.50
C ASN A 106 -4.52 -2.13 8.58
N ASN A 107 -4.73 -3.38 9.02
CA ASN A 107 -5.62 -4.35 8.39
C ASN A 107 -5.26 -4.68 6.92
N ASN A 108 -3.99 -4.61 6.55
CA ASN A 108 -3.53 -4.87 5.20
C ASN A 108 -3.19 -6.36 5.00
N LEU A 109 -3.35 -6.82 3.75
CA LEU A 109 -2.90 -8.13 3.30
C LEU A 109 -1.83 -7.97 2.22
N PHE A 110 -0.60 -8.36 2.54
CA PHE A 110 0.49 -8.49 1.58
C PHE A 110 0.60 -9.95 1.19
N MET A 111 0.16 -10.29 -0.02
CA MET A 111 0.17 -11.67 -0.48
C MET A 111 1.58 -12.16 -0.78
N GLU A 112 1.72 -13.44 -1.05
CA GLU A 112 3.01 -14.11 -1.26
C GLU A 112 3.87 -13.42 -2.33
N ASN A 113 5.18 -13.35 -2.08
CA ASN A 113 6.17 -12.75 -2.98
C ASN A 113 5.90 -11.28 -3.36
N SER A 114 5.01 -10.56 -2.64
CA SER A 114 4.83 -9.12 -2.86
C SER A 114 6.04 -8.33 -2.37
N HIS A 115 6.22 -7.11 -2.88
CA HIS A 115 7.30 -6.23 -2.48
C HIS A 115 6.82 -4.80 -2.26
N ILE A 116 7.23 -4.19 -1.16
CA ILE A 116 7.05 -2.76 -0.87
C ILE A 116 8.43 -2.10 -0.82
N GLY A 117 8.66 -1.18 -1.76
CA GLY A 117 9.87 -0.38 -1.84
C GLY A 117 9.95 0.71 -0.76
N HIS A 118 11.14 1.25 -0.60
CA HIS A 118 11.48 2.28 0.38
C HIS A 118 10.62 3.55 0.26
N ASP A 119 10.41 4.25 1.36
CA ASP A 119 9.71 5.55 1.42
C ASP A 119 8.26 5.52 0.93
N SER A 120 7.69 4.33 0.70
CA SER A 120 6.30 4.16 0.31
C SER A 120 5.35 4.34 1.49
N VAL A 121 4.12 4.76 1.18
CA VAL A 121 3.04 4.89 2.16
C VAL A 121 1.89 3.99 1.71
N ILE A 122 1.54 3.01 2.53
CA ILE A 122 0.40 2.11 2.31
C ILE A 122 -0.65 2.43 3.36
N GLY A 123 -1.85 2.77 2.94
CA GLY A 123 -2.98 3.08 3.80
C GLY A 123 -3.52 1.88 4.55
N ASN A 124 -4.81 1.89 4.84
CA ASN A 124 -5.48 0.86 5.61
C ASN A 124 -6.35 -0.04 4.72
N ASN A 125 -6.55 -1.29 5.14
CA ASN A 125 -7.43 -2.25 4.46
C ASN A 125 -7.06 -2.51 2.99
N CYS A 126 -5.79 -2.36 2.64
CA CYS A 126 -5.27 -2.61 1.31
C CYS A 126 -4.98 -4.10 1.09
N ILE A 127 -5.09 -4.54 -0.15
CA ILE A 127 -4.69 -5.88 -0.59
C ILE A 127 -3.63 -5.72 -1.68
N ILE A 128 -2.43 -6.21 -1.41
CA ILE A 128 -1.33 -6.26 -2.38
C ILE A 128 -1.22 -7.71 -2.85
N GLY A 129 -1.67 -7.96 -4.07
CA GLY A 129 -1.77 -9.30 -4.66
C GLY A 129 -0.42 -10.00 -4.83
N ASN A 130 -0.49 -11.32 -5.04
CA ASN A 130 0.68 -12.17 -5.21
C ASN A 130 1.66 -11.61 -6.23
N SER A 131 2.94 -11.63 -5.91
CA SER A 131 4.05 -11.20 -6.78
C SER A 131 3.97 -9.76 -7.30
N SER A 132 3.10 -8.92 -6.74
CA SER A 132 3.06 -7.49 -7.07
C SER A 132 4.28 -6.77 -6.52
N LYS A 133 4.80 -5.80 -7.27
CA LYS A 133 6.00 -5.03 -6.91
C LYS A 133 5.68 -3.54 -6.88
N ILE A 134 5.79 -2.97 -5.70
CA ILE A 134 5.58 -1.55 -5.45
C ILE A 134 6.97 -0.92 -5.31
N ALA A 135 7.32 -0.06 -6.25
CA ALA A 135 8.61 0.64 -6.22
C ALA A 135 8.67 1.66 -5.08
N GLY A 136 9.83 2.31 -4.90
CA GLY A 136 9.99 3.32 -3.85
C GLY A 136 9.11 4.55 -4.02
N GLU A 137 8.79 5.23 -2.92
CA GLU A 137 8.03 6.49 -2.86
C GLU A 137 6.63 6.43 -3.47
N VAL A 138 6.01 5.25 -3.52
CA VAL A 138 4.64 5.06 -3.96
C VAL A 138 3.68 5.30 -2.80
N VAL A 139 2.55 5.96 -3.08
CA VAL A 139 1.45 6.09 -2.14
C VAL A 139 0.28 5.22 -2.60
N ILE A 140 -0.21 4.36 -1.72
CA ILE A 140 -1.42 3.55 -1.93
C ILE A 140 -2.40 3.91 -0.83
N ASP A 141 -3.50 4.55 -1.20
CA ASP A 141 -4.51 4.99 -0.25
C ASP A 141 -5.42 3.82 0.21
N ASP A 142 -6.27 4.10 1.20
CA ASP A 142 -7.12 3.11 1.88
C ASP A 142 -7.99 2.28 0.92
N PHE A 143 -8.19 1.01 1.27
CA PHE A 143 -9.06 0.08 0.55
C PHE A 143 -8.65 -0.21 -0.90
N ALA A 144 -7.45 0.14 -1.32
CA ALA A 144 -6.97 -0.22 -2.64
C ALA A 144 -6.68 -1.72 -2.74
N ILE A 145 -7.03 -2.31 -3.88
CA ILE A 145 -6.76 -3.72 -4.20
C ILE A 145 -5.91 -3.76 -5.46
N LEU A 146 -4.69 -4.20 -5.34
CA LEU A 146 -3.83 -4.53 -6.45
C LEU A 146 -3.87 -6.05 -6.64
N SER A 147 -4.40 -6.51 -7.78
CA SER A 147 -4.45 -7.94 -8.07
C SER A 147 -3.05 -8.53 -8.27
N ALA A 148 -2.94 -9.82 -8.56
CA ALA A 148 -1.64 -10.47 -8.72
C ALA A 148 -0.79 -9.86 -9.84
N CYS A 149 0.54 -9.83 -9.65
CA CYS A 149 1.53 -9.40 -10.64
C CYS A 149 1.37 -7.94 -11.12
N VAL A 150 0.86 -7.06 -10.27
CA VAL A 150 0.80 -5.62 -10.56
C VAL A 150 2.16 -4.99 -10.27
N LEU A 151 2.67 -4.18 -11.21
CA LEU A 151 3.89 -3.40 -11.05
C LEU A 151 3.53 -1.91 -10.92
N VAL A 152 3.94 -1.27 -9.83
CA VAL A 152 3.71 0.18 -9.62
C VAL A 152 5.03 0.91 -9.69
N HIS A 153 5.13 1.85 -10.63
CA HIS A 153 6.33 2.65 -10.84
C HIS A 153 6.54 3.64 -9.68
N GLN A 154 7.82 3.95 -9.42
CA GLN A 154 8.21 4.93 -8.41
C GLN A 154 7.48 6.28 -8.55
N PHE A 155 7.11 6.86 -7.43
CA PHE A 155 6.37 8.12 -7.30
C PHE A 155 4.91 8.10 -7.78
N CYS A 156 4.36 6.95 -8.15
CA CYS A 156 2.94 6.86 -8.48
C CYS A 156 2.06 6.91 -7.22
N ASN A 157 0.85 7.44 -7.40
CA ASN A 157 -0.20 7.43 -6.39
C ASN A 157 -1.35 6.54 -6.85
N VAL A 158 -1.87 5.73 -5.94
CA VAL A 158 -3.06 4.89 -6.13
C VAL A 158 -4.11 5.34 -5.15
N GLY A 159 -5.22 5.86 -5.65
CA GLY A 159 -6.28 6.43 -4.81
C GLY A 159 -7.10 5.39 -4.05
N LYS A 160 -7.95 5.88 -3.16
CA LYS A 160 -8.82 5.06 -2.32
C LYS A 160 -9.77 4.19 -3.14
N HIS A 161 -10.05 2.99 -2.63
CA HIS A 161 -11.01 2.05 -3.22
C HIS A 161 -10.71 1.62 -4.67
N VAL A 162 -9.49 1.88 -5.16
CA VAL A 162 -9.06 1.43 -6.49
C VAL A 162 -8.99 -0.09 -6.55
N MET A 163 -9.29 -0.64 -7.71
CA MET A 163 -9.02 -2.04 -8.05
C MET A 163 -8.17 -2.09 -9.31
N VAL A 164 -6.94 -2.60 -9.20
CA VAL A 164 -6.03 -2.79 -10.34
C VAL A 164 -6.11 -4.22 -10.82
N GLN A 165 -6.36 -4.41 -12.11
CA GLN A 165 -6.37 -5.74 -12.75
C GLN A 165 -4.99 -6.39 -12.72
N GLY A 166 -4.97 -7.73 -12.63
CA GLY A 166 -3.72 -8.49 -12.58
C GLY A 166 -2.86 -8.37 -13.83
N GLY A 167 -1.53 -8.47 -13.64
CA GLY A 167 -0.56 -8.39 -14.71
C GLY A 167 -0.32 -7.02 -15.33
N CYS A 168 -0.86 -5.96 -14.74
CA CYS A 168 -0.77 -4.59 -15.27
C CYS A 168 0.41 -3.80 -14.70
N LYS A 169 0.86 -2.78 -15.46
CA LYS A 169 1.89 -1.81 -15.02
C LYS A 169 1.28 -0.43 -14.83
N ALA A 170 1.35 0.10 -13.62
CA ALA A 170 0.99 1.47 -13.28
C ALA A 170 2.23 2.36 -13.41
N THR A 171 2.31 3.16 -14.45
CA THR A 171 3.37 4.17 -14.68
C THR A 171 2.89 5.59 -14.45
N MET A 172 1.59 5.75 -14.21
CA MET A 172 0.87 7.00 -13.95
C MET A 172 -0.03 6.83 -12.74
N ASP A 173 -0.52 7.92 -12.19
CA ASP A 173 -1.38 7.93 -11.02
C ASP A 173 -2.76 7.37 -11.35
N ILE A 174 -3.31 6.59 -10.41
CA ILE A 174 -4.61 5.94 -10.53
C ILE A 174 -5.58 6.65 -9.57
N PRO A 175 -6.57 7.40 -10.09
CA PRO A 175 -7.47 8.17 -9.23
C PRO A 175 -8.43 7.28 -8.43
N PRO A 176 -9.09 7.80 -7.35
CA PRO A 176 -9.90 7.00 -6.44
C PRO A 176 -11.10 6.30 -7.10
N TYR A 177 -11.60 5.23 -6.49
CA TYR A 177 -12.86 4.53 -6.80
C TYR A 177 -12.93 3.79 -8.14
N VAL A 178 -11.84 3.71 -8.89
CA VAL A 178 -11.83 3.18 -10.26
C VAL A 178 -11.33 1.73 -10.32
N ILE A 179 -11.66 1.06 -11.41
CA ILE A 179 -10.95 -0.10 -11.93
C ILE A 179 -9.92 0.41 -12.94
N ALA A 180 -8.66 0.04 -12.74
CA ALA A 180 -7.57 0.31 -13.67
C ALA A 180 -7.04 -0.99 -14.26
N GLY A 181 -6.74 -1.00 -15.55
CA GLY A 181 -6.26 -2.20 -16.24
C GLY A 181 -5.74 -1.91 -17.62
N ARG A 182 -5.46 -2.97 -18.39
CA ARG A 182 -4.90 -2.93 -19.75
C ARG A 182 -3.40 -2.56 -19.77
N GLU A 183 -2.82 -2.57 -20.97
CA GLU A 183 -1.44 -2.13 -21.28
C GLU A 183 -1.47 -1.28 -22.55
N PRO A 184 -1.11 0.00 -22.51
CA PRO A 184 -0.86 0.79 -21.31
C PRO A 184 -2.09 0.87 -20.38
N MET A 185 -1.85 1.18 -19.08
CA MET A 185 -2.94 1.20 -18.11
C MET A 185 -3.94 2.33 -18.38
N HIS A 186 -5.23 2.00 -18.31
CA HIS A 186 -6.35 2.91 -18.55
C HIS A 186 -7.41 2.78 -17.44
N TYR A 187 -8.22 3.80 -17.34
CA TYR A 187 -9.49 3.78 -16.61
C TYR A 187 -10.45 2.79 -17.27
N CYS A 188 -10.96 1.84 -16.51
CA CYS A 188 -11.87 0.77 -16.96
C CYS A 188 -13.26 0.83 -16.30
N GLY A 189 -13.65 2.01 -15.83
CA GLY A 189 -14.89 2.23 -15.08
C GLY A 189 -14.68 2.30 -13.59
N GLU A 190 -15.76 2.50 -12.84
CA GLU A 190 -15.75 2.56 -11.39
C GLU A 190 -15.74 1.16 -10.77
N ASN A 191 -15.12 1.03 -9.60
CA ASN A 191 -15.12 -0.19 -8.80
C ASN A 191 -16.48 -0.42 -8.11
N THR A 192 -17.56 -0.44 -8.89
CA THR A 192 -18.95 -0.51 -8.41
C THR A 192 -19.19 -1.65 -7.43
N VAL A 193 -18.61 -2.82 -7.70
CA VAL A 193 -18.76 -4.00 -6.82
C VAL A 193 -18.06 -3.77 -5.47
N GLY A 194 -16.85 -3.25 -5.50
CA GLY A 194 -16.09 -2.93 -4.29
C GLY A 194 -16.76 -1.84 -3.46
N LEU A 195 -17.27 -0.81 -4.10
CA LEU A 195 -17.98 0.30 -3.45
C LEU A 195 -19.27 -0.17 -2.78
N ARG A 196 -20.10 -0.97 -3.46
CA ARG A 196 -21.32 -1.55 -2.86
C ARG A 196 -21.02 -2.42 -1.65
N ARG A 197 -19.99 -3.27 -1.73
CA ARG A 197 -19.57 -4.11 -0.59
C ARG A 197 -19.14 -3.30 0.63
N ARG A 198 -18.70 -2.06 0.42
CA ARG A 198 -18.28 -1.12 1.47
C ARG A 198 -19.37 -0.13 1.88
N GLY A 199 -20.62 -0.34 1.41
CA GLY A 199 -21.78 0.43 1.86
C GLY A 199 -22.03 1.75 1.13
N PHE A 200 -21.34 2.02 0.02
CA PHE A 200 -21.65 3.20 -0.80
C PHE A 200 -23.05 3.10 -1.38
N THR A 201 -23.78 4.20 -1.31
CA THR A 201 -25.15 4.27 -1.85
C THR A 201 -25.12 4.26 -3.39
N ASN A 202 -26.23 3.87 -4.01
CA ASN A 202 -26.35 3.93 -5.47
C ASN A 202 -26.20 5.38 -5.99
N GLU A 203 -26.62 6.36 -5.19
CA GLU A 203 -26.47 7.78 -5.52
C GLU A 203 -25.00 8.19 -5.52
N ALA A 204 -24.22 7.86 -4.48
CA ALA A 204 -22.80 8.12 -4.42
C ALA A 204 -22.05 7.47 -5.61
N ILE A 205 -22.38 6.21 -5.93
CA ILE A 205 -21.78 5.51 -7.08
C ILE A 205 -22.13 6.19 -8.39
N LYS A 206 -23.38 6.66 -8.56
CA LYS A 206 -23.79 7.45 -9.74
C LYS A 206 -23.02 8.77 -9.82
N ASN A 207 -22.86 9.47 -8.72
CA ASN A 207 -22.11 10.72 -8.67
C ASN A 207 -20.63 10.50 -9.03
N ILE A 208 -19.99 9.45 -8.53
CA ILE A 208 -18.63 9.06 -8.92
C ILE A 208 -18.57 8.81 -10.44
N HIS A 209 -19.53 8.06 -11.00
CA HIS A 209 -19.60 7.81 -12.45
C HIS A 209 -19.66 9.10 -13.26
N GLU A 210 -20.60 10.00 -12.94
CA GLU A 210 -20.75 11.27 -13.64
C GLU A 210 -19.51 12.16 -13.49
N THR A 211 -18.87 12.13 -12.31
CA THR A 211 -17.61 12.85 -12.06
C THR A 211 -16.51 12.38 -13.01
N TYR A 212 -16.34 11.08 -13.21
CA TYR A 212 -15.34 10.55 -14.14
C TYR A 212 -15.71 10.79 -15.60
N ARG A 213 -17.00 10.77 -15.93
CA ARG A 213 -17.47 11.17 -17.27
C ARG A 213 -17.03 12.60 -17.59
N LEU A 214 -17.24 13.53 -16.64
CA LEU A 214 -16.83 14.94 -16.78
C LEU A 214 -15.32 15.12 -16.76
N LEU A 215 -14.59 14.37 -15.90
CA LEU A 215 -13.13 14.44 -15.83
C LEU A 215 -12.48 14.13 -17.17
N TYR A 216 -12.94 13.07 -17.83
CA TYR A 216 -12.39 12.59 -19.11
C TYR A 216 -13.10 13.13 -20.36
N ASP A 217 -14.00 14.10 -20.22
CA ASP A 217 -14.62 14.80 -21.35
C ASP A 217 -13.67 15.89 -21.87
N GLY A 218 -12.84 15.55 -22.85
CA GLY A 218 -11.81 16.42 -23.39
C GLY A 218 -10.53 16.45 -22.56
N ARG A 219 -9.95 17.63 -22.34
CA ARG A 219 -8.68 17.76 -21.58
C ARG A 219 -8.91 17.51 -20.09
N VAL A 220 -8.17 16.56 -19.52
CA VAL A 220 -8.24 16.20 -18.09
C VAL A 220 -7.95 17.41 -17.19
N THR A 221 -7.03 18.29 -17.58
CA THR A 221 -6.69 19.51 -16.82
C THR A 221 -7.85 20.50 -16.67
N ALA A 222 -8.84 20.45 -17.56
CA ALA A 222 -10.07 21.25 -17.45
C ALA A 222 -11.21 20.49 -16.75
N GLY A 223 -11.00 19.23 -16.39
CA GLY A 223 -11.97 18.38 -15.71
C GLY A 223 -12.44 18.93 -14.36
N PRO A 224 -11.55 19.36 -13.46
CA PRO A 224 -11.95 19.90 -12.15
C PRO A 224 -12.93 21.07 -12.23
N ALA A 225 -12.75 22.00 -13.18
CA ALA A 225 -13.68 23.12 -13.37
C ALA A 225 -15.08 22.63 -13.79
N ARG A 226 -15.14 21.70 -14.77
CA ARG A 226 -16.42 21.10 -15.20
C ARG A 226 -17.13 20.35 -14.08
N ILE A 227 -16.37 19.64 -13.26
CA ILE A 227 -16.92 18.90 -12.12
C ILE A 227 -17.53 19.87 -11.11
N ARG A 228 -16.81 20.92 -10.71
CA ARG A 228 -17.33 21.92 -9.76
C ARG A 228 -18.57 22.65 -10.24
N GLU A 229 -18.70 22.87 -11.54
CA GLU A 229 -19.87 23.52 -12.14
C GLU A 229 -21.12 22.61 -12.15
N ALA A 230 -20.93 21.30 -12.41
CA ALA A 230 -22.02 20.39 -12.73
C ALA A 230 -22.39 19.40 -11.61
N MET A 231 -21.50 19.18 -10.65
CA MET A 231 -21.68 18.12 -9.63
C MET A 231 -21.95 18.69 -8.25
N PRO A 232 -22.69 17.96 -7.39
CA PRO A 232 -22.90 18.34 -5.99
C PRO A 232 -21.58 18.26 -5.21
N ASP A 233 -21.47 19.05 -4.16
CA ASP A 233 -20.34 19.00 -3.23
C ASP A 233 -20.53 17.82 -2.25
N THR A 234 -19.93 16.66 -2.57
CA THR A 234 -19.94 15.46 -1.73
C THR A 234 -18.53 15.01 -1.40
N PRO A 235 -18.32 14.27 -0.28
CA PRO A 235 -16.99 13.81 0.12
C PRO A 235 -16.26 13.03 -0.98
N GLU A 236 -16.96 12.20 -1.73
CA GLU A 236 -16.37 11.39 -2.81
C GLU A 236 -15.88 12.25 -3.97
N ILE A 237 -16.63 13.29 -4.32
CA ILE A 237 -16.27 14.21 -5.40
C ILE A 237 -15.08 15.07 -4.98
N GLN A 238 -15.06 15.56 -3.75
CA GLN A 238 -13.92 16.30 -3.20
C GLN A 238 -12.66 15.43 -3.17
N GLU A 239 -12.76 14.17 -2.76
CA GLU A 239 -11.63 13.21 -2.79
C GLU A 239 -11.05 13.05 -4.20
N ILE A 240 -11.92 12.96 -5.23
CA ILE A 240 -11.47 12.89 -6.63
C ILE A 240 -10.78 14.19 -7.05
N LEU A 241 -11.37 15.35 -6.73
CA LEU A 241 -10.81 16.65 -7.05
C LEU A 241 -9.45 16.85 -6.38
N ASP A 242 -9.35 16.56 -5.09
CA ASP A 242 -8.10 16.67 -4.32
C ASP A 242 -7.01 15.78 -4.89
N PHE A 243 -7.36 14.56 -5.28
CA PHE A 243 -6.41 13.66 -5.91
C PHE A 243 -5.90 14.20 -7.25
N VAL A 244 -6.81 14.64 -8.10
CA VAL A 244 -6.48 15.13 -9.47
C VAL A 244 -5.65 16.41 -9.43
N GLU A 245 -5.93 17.32 -8.50
CA GLU A 245 -5.27 18.63 -8.42
C GLU A 245 -3.96 18.61 -7.63
N ASN A 246 -3.88 17.80 -6.56
CA ASN A 246 -2.79 17.92 -5.59
C ASN A 246 -1.81 16.74 -5.57
N LYS A 247 -2.19 15.56 -6.07
CA LYS A 247 -1.36 14.36 -5.94
C LYS A 247 -0.61 13.97 -7.21
N SER A 248 -1.07 14.36 -8.38
CA SER A 248 -0.51 13.85 -9.62
C SER A 248 0.83 14.50 -10.00
N GLN A 249 1.93 13.83 -9.69
CA GLN A 249 3.27 14.17 -10.23
C GLN A 249 3.57 13.41 -11.53
N ARG A 250 2.90 12.27 -11.77
CA ARG A 250 3.10 11.38 -12.92
C ARG A 250 2.06 11.56 -14.01
N GLY A 251 1.04 12.41 -13.78
CA GLY A 251 -0.15 12.47 -14.60
C GLY A 251 -1.10 11.29 -14.33
N LEU A 252 -2.35 11.43 -14.71
CA LEU A 252 -3.38 10.40 -14.51
C LEU A 252 -3.38 9.39 -15.66
N ILE A 253 -3.77 8.15 -15.34
CA ILE A 253 -4.10 7.15 -16.38
C ILE A 253 -5.16 7.71 -17.33
N GLY A 254 -5.05 7.38 -18.62
CA GLY A 254 -6.03 7.77 -19.66
C GLY A 254 -7.35 6.99 -19.56
N LYS A 255 -8.33 7.42 -20.38
CA LYS A 255 -9.58 6.69 -20.60
C LYS A 255 -9.47 5.79 -21.83
#